data_fb260fcab6310bf68eb0e259ec04e4ab
#
_entry.id   fb260fcab6310bf68eb0e259ec04e4ab
#
_cell.length_a   1.000
_cell.length_b   1.000
_cell.length_c   1.000
_cell.angle_alpha   90.00
_cell.angle_beta   90.00
_cell.angle_gamma   90.00
#
_symmetry.space_group_name_H-M   'P 1'
#
loop_
_entity.id
_entity.type
_entity.pdbx_description
1 polymer ?
#
loop_
_entity_poly.entity_id
_entity_poly.type
_entity_poly.pdbx_seq_one_letter_code
_entity_poly.pdbx_strand_id
1 'polypeptide(L)'
;MRLFKFITYITVFLVSVYALSMLFVDESKQFTIEKEINYPVDKVFPQFNNLQNFAQWSAFFQNKDNYSLSFYTPYEGQGSSMSFQNPKNKSDFGDLFIRYSNLNSTLKYQLFEGDKKSPYQIDVKFFPQNNKTKVV
;
A
#
# COMPACT_ATOMS: atom_id res chain seq x y z
N MET A 1 -4.66 -56.40 -4.05
CA MET A 1 -5.75 -55.66 -3.37
C MET A 1 -5.26 -54.72 -2.25
N ARG A 2 -4.36 -55.12 -1.35
CA ARG A 2 -3.86 -54.23 -0.28
C ARG A 2 -3.02 -53.05 -0.80
N LEU A 3 -2.18 -53.30 -1.80
CA LEU A 3 -1.34 -52.28 -2.44
C LEU A 3 -2.19 -51.17 -3.12
N PHE A 4 -3.27 -51.58 -3.80
CA PHE A 4 -4.15 -50.64 -4.48
C PHE A 4 -4.87 -49.68 -3.49
N LYS A 5 -5.36 -50.23 -2.36
CA LYS A 5 -5.96 -49.41 -1.30
C LYS A 5 -4.95 -48.41 -0.70
N PHE A 6 -3.73 -48.85 -0.49
CA PHE A 6 -2.66 -48.00 0.05
C PHE A 6 -2.33 -46.83 -0.91
N ILE A 7 -2.22 -47.11 -2.19
CA ILE A 7 -2.01 -46.07 -3.22
C ILE A 7 -3.18 -45.07 -3.22
N THR A 8 -4.42 -45.56 -3.13
CA THR A 8 -5.60 -44.68 -3.10
C THR A 8 -5.58 -43.75 -1.88
N TYR A 9 -5.23 -44.25 -0.68
CA TYR A 9 -5.13 -43.44 0.53
C TYR A 9 -4.04 -42.36 0.42
N ILE A 10 -2.87 -42.70 -0.16
CA ILE A 10 -1.79 -41.72 -0.39
C ILE A 10 -2.26 -40.64 -1.37
N THR A 11 -2.92 -41.02 -2.44
CA THR A 11 -3.41 -40.03 -3.43
C THR A 11 -4.44 -39.10 -2.81
N VAL A 12 -5.40 -39.61 -2.05
CA VAL A 12 -6.40 -38.78 -1.38
C VAL A 12 -5.72 -37.84 -0.36
N PHE A 13 -4.74 -38.35 0.38
CA PHE A 13 -3.98 -37.51 1.34
C PHE A 13 -3.23 -36.38 0.64
N LEU A 14 -2.51 -36.64 -0.44
CA LEU A 14 -1.78 -35.64 -1.23
C LEU A 14 -2.73 -34.59 -1.83
N VAL A 15 -3.88 -35.00 -2.36
CA VAL A 15 -4.90 -34.09 -2.90
C VAL A 15 -5.46 -33.21 -1.79
N SER A 16 -5.70 -33.77 -0.60
CA SER A 16 -6.20 -33.00 0.55
C SER A 16 -5.18 -31.97 1.04
N VAL A 17 -3.89 -32.34 1.12
CA VAL A 17 -2.81 -31.42 1.48
C VAL A 17 -2.67 -30.29 0.46
N TYR A 18 -2.75 -30.63 -0.84
CA TYR A 18 -2.71 -29.63 -1.91
C TYR A 18 -3.90 -28.68 -1.85
N ALA A 19 -5.13 -29.17 -1.65
CA ALA A 19 -6.32 -28.35 -1.50
C ALA A 19 -6.25 -27.42 -0.28
N LEU A 20 -5.73 -27.93 0.85
CA LEU A 20 -5.49 -27.12 2.05
C LEU A 20 -4.43 -26.05 1.81
N SER A 21 -3.35 -26.36 1.09
CA SER A 21 -2.31 -25.36 0.79
C SER A 21 -2.84 -24.20 -0.06
N MET A 22 -3.82 -24.44 -0.94
CA MET A 22 -4.44 -23.38 -1.73
C MET A 22 -5.26 -22.38 -0.88
N LEU A 23 -5.75 -22.78 0.29
CA LEU A 23 -6.47 -21.89 1.20
C LEU A 23 -5.55 -20.88 1.91
N PHE A 24 -4.23 -21.14 1.92
CA PHE A 24 -3.23 -20.29 2.55
C PHE A 24 -2.39 -19.48 1.56
N VAL A 25 -2.69 -19.57 0.25
CA VAL A 25 -2.05 -18.70 -0.75
C VAL A 25 -2.76 -17.36 -0.73
N ASP A 26 -2.20 -16.39 -0.01
CA ASP A 26 -2.58 -15.00 -0.15
C ASP A 26 -2.24 -14.52 -1.57
N GLU A 27 -3.25 -14.19 -2.34
CA GLU A 27 -3.06 -13.53 -3.65
C GLU A 27 -2.59 -12.08 -3.42
N SER A 28 -1.31 -11.91 -3.16
CA SER A 28 -0.70 -10.58 -3.18
C SER A 28 -0.54 -10.13 -4.63
N LYS A 29 -1.42 -9.24 -5.08
CA LYS A 29 -1.26 -8.57 -6.38
C LYS A 29 -0.28 -7.41 -6.20
N GLN A 30 0.86 -7.51 -6.87
CA GLN A 30 1.86 -6.44 -6.92
C GLN A 30 1.84 -5.80 -8.30
N PHE A 31 1.93 -4.48 -8.34
CA PHE A 31 2.14 -3.74 -9.56
C PHE A 31 3.14 -2.60 -9.31
N THR A 32 3.90 -2.23 -10.32
CA THR A 32 4.89 -1.17 -10.24
C THR A 32 4.57 -0.11 -11.27
N ILE A 33 4.62 1.15 -10.86
CA ILE A 33 4.44 2.32 -11.71
C ILE A 33 5.70 3.16 -11.63
N GLU A 34 6.20 3.59 -12.77
CA GLU A 34 7.34 4.52 -12.86
C GLU A 34 6.87 5.85 -13.47
N LYS A 35 7.36 6.95 -12.90
CA LYS A 35 7.07 8.29 -13.40
C LYS A 35 8.32 9.17 -13.28
N GLU A 36 8.65 9.88 -14.34
CA GLU A 36 9.64 10.96 -14.32
C GLU A 36 8.98 12.29 -14.00
N ILE A 37 9.53 13.03 -13.07
CA ILE A 37 9.08 14.35 -12.63
C ILE A 37 10.19 15.35 -12.93
N ASN A 38 9.87 16.41 -13.66
CA ASN A 38 10.83 17.45 -14.11
C ASN A 38 11.20 18.44 -12.98
N TYR A 39 11.46 17.93 -11.79
CA TYR A 39 11.92 18.68 -10.64
C TYR A 39 12.97 17.87 -9.86
N PRO A 40 13.92 18.54 -9.22
CA PRO A 40 14.92 17.86 -8.38
C PRO A 40 14.29 17.22 -7.16
N VAL A 41 14.94 16.20 -6.62
CA VAL A 41 14.41 15.36 -5.55
C VAL A 41 14.09 16.11 -4.26
N ASP A 42 14.84 17.16 -3.94
CA ASP A 42 14.58 18.04 -2.79
C ASP A 42 13.26 18.81 -2.89
N LYS A 43 12.70 18.96 -4.08
CA LYS A 43 11.38 19.54 -4.34
C LYS A 43 10.29 18.48 -4.44
N VAL A 44 10.62 17.30 -4.94
CA VAL A 44 9.67 16.19 -5.14
C VAL A 44 9.39 15.45 -3.83
N PHE A 45 10.43 15.06 -3.11
CA PHE A 45 10.31 14.25 -1.90
C PHE A 45 9.36 14.84 -0.84
N PRO A 46 9.40 16.15 -0.50
CA PRO A 46 8.48 16.74 0.47
C PRO A 46 7.00 16.64 0.06
N GLN A 47 6.70 16.57 -1.22
CA GLN A 47 5.31 16.42 -1.69
C GLN A 47 4.73 15.05 -1.35
N PHE A 48 5.58 14.05 -1.20
CA PHE A 48 5.20 12.70 -0.77
C PHE A 48 5.35 12.52 0.74
N ASN A 49 6.39 13.10 1.33
CA ASN A 49 6.74 12.91 2.75
C ASN A 49 5.84 13.66 3.72
N ASN A 50 5.15 14.71 3.26
CA ASN A 50 4.15 15.44 4.02
C ASN A 50 2.75 15.03 3.58
N LEU A 51 1.95 14.47 4.49
CA LEU A 51 0.63 13.93 4.14
C LEU A 51 -0.39 15.01 3.76
N GLN A 52 -0.25 16.25 4.26
CA GLN A 52 -1.09 17.37 3.84
C GLN A 52 -0.81 17.74 2.37
N ASN A 53 0.47 17.78 1.97
CA ASN A 53 0.84 17.98 0.57
C ASN A 53 0.37 16.81 -0.30
N PHE A 54 0.61 15.57 0.15
CA PHE A 54 0.20 14.35 -0.55
C PHE A 54 -1.29 14.32 -0.85
N ALA A 55 -2.13 14.72 0.11
CA ALA A 55 -3.57 14.76 -0.08
C ALA A 55 -4.02 15.77 -1.14
N GLN A 56 -3.27 16.85 -1.37
CA GLN A 56 -3.63 17.90 -2.33
C GLN A 56 -3.46 17.47 -3.79
N TRP A 57 -2.45 16.65 -4.10
CA TRP A 57 -2.16 16.26 -5.49
C TRP A 57 -2.48 14.80 -5.81
N SER A 58 -2.62 13.94 -4.80
CA SER A 58 -2.88 12.51 -5.01
C SER A 58 -4.23 12.28 -5.65
N ALA A 59 -4.24 11.60 -6.80
CA ALA A 59 -5.47 11.25 -7.50
C ALA A 59 -6.45 10.43 -6.63
N PHE A 60 -5.92 9.67 -5.66
CA PHE A 60 -6.75 8.94 -4.69
C PHE A 60 -7.63 9.87 -3.87
N PHE A 61 -7.09 11.03 -3.43
CA PHE A 61 -7.83 12.01 -2.64
C PHE A 61 -8.54 13.07 -3.49
N GLN A 62 -8.05 13.37 -4.70
CA GLN A 62 -8.73 14.31 -5.62
C GLN A 62 -10.14 13.85 -6.00
N ASN A 63 -10.37 12.55 -6.09
CA ASN A 63 -11.70 11.99 -6.34
C ASN A 63 -12.57 11.94 -5.08
N LYS A 64 -12.10 12.45 -3.96
CA LYS A 64 -12.73 12.42 -2.64
C LYS A 64 -13.01 13.84 -2.10
N ASP A 65 -13.44 14.76 -2.97
CA ASP A 65 -13.64 16.19 -2.64
C ASP A 65 -14.54 16.44 -1.43
N ASN A 66 -15.44 15.51 -1.12
CA ASN A 66 -16.37 15.61 0.00
C ASN A 66 -15.95 14.81 1.23
N TYR A 67 -14.72 14.24 1.24
CA TYR A 67 -14.25 13.47 2.38
C TYR A 67 -13.76 14.38 3.49
N SER A 68 -14.04 14.01 4.73
CA SER A 68 -13.39 14.59 5.88
C SER A 68 -11.99 14.03 6.01
N LEU A 69 -10.97 14.88 6.00
CA LEU A 69 -9.57 14.50 6.21
C LEU A 69 -9.12 15.01 7.57
N SER A 70 -8.48 14.15 8.35
CA SER A 70 -7.87 14.49 9.63
C SER A 70 -6.40 14.12 9.59
N PHE A 71 -5.53 15.06 9.97
CA PHE A 71 -4.08 14.86 9.98
C PHE A 71 -3.57 14.86 11.41
N TYR A 72 -2.64 13.97 11.70
CA TYR A 72 -2.07 13.80 13.04
C TYR A 72 -0.58 14.09 13.04
N THR A 73 -0.09 14.65 14.12
CA THR A 73 1.34 14.97 14.30
C THR A 73 2.17 13.69 14.51
N PRO A 74 3.39 13.61 13.94
CA PRO A 74 3.99 14.60 13.04
C PRO A 74 3.26 14.63 11.68
N TYR A 75 3.27 15.80 11.00
CA TYR A 75 2.60 15.94 9.70
C TYR A 75 3.45 15.45 8.53
N GLU A 76 4.73 15.19 8.77
CA GLU A 76 5.67 14.70 7.77
C GLU A 76 6.61 13.64 8.34
N GLY A 77 7.14 12.80 7.46
CA GLY A 77 8.09 11.76 7.81
C GLY A 77 7.47 10.54 8.48
N GLN A 78 8.35 9.71 9.00
CA GLN A 78 7.95 8.48 9.69
C GLN A 78 7.10 8.78 10.93
N GLY A 79 6.00 8.05 11.07
CA GLY A 79 5.03 8.24 12.16
C GLY A 79 3.87 9.18 11.79
N SER A 80 3.94 9.88 10.65
CA SER A 80 2.81 10.68 10.15
C SER A 80 1.63 9.79 9.84
N SER A 81 0.44 10.30 10.11
CA SER A 81 -0.81 9.62 9.76
C SER A 81 -1.91 10.59 9.39
N MET A 82 -2.83 10.12 8.59
CA MET A 82 -4.07 10.80 8.26
C MET A 82 -5.22 9.82 8.18
N SER A 83 -6.40 10.27 8.55
CA SER A 83 -7.66 9.54 8.39
C SER A 83 -8.53 10.23 7.35
N PHE A 84 -9.30 9.45 6.61
CA PHE A 84 -10.29 9.96 5.68
C PHE A 84 -11.61 9.24 5.85
N GLN A 85 -12.71 9.96 5.69
CA GLN A 85 -14.06 9.39 5.81
C GLN A 85 -15.01 10.09 4.86
N ASN A 86 -15.84 9.30 4.19
CA ASN A 86 -16.95 9.80 3.40
C ASN A 86 -18.13 10.15 4.33
N PRO A 87 -18.56 11.41 4.42
CA PRO A 87 -19.64 11.80 5.31
C PRO A 87 -21.00 11.22 4.90
N LYS A 88 -21.16 10.84 3.63
CA LYS A 88 -22.39 10.24 3.09
C LYS A 88 -22.40 8.72 3.19
N ASN A 89 -21.24 8.09 3.25
CA ASN A 89 -21.09 6.64 3.37
C ASN A 89 -20.10 6.29 4.47
N LYS A 90 -20.59 5.96 5.64
CA LYS A 90 -19.76 5.66 6.81
C LYS A 90 -18.88 4.42 6.66
N SER A 91 -19.19 3.55 5.70
CA SER A 91 -18.36 2.36 5.39
C SER A 91 -17.15 2.69 4.52
N ASP A 92 -17.09 3.90 3.95
CA ASP A 92 -15.99 4.37 3.10
C ASP A 92 -15.10 5.31 3.93
N PHE A 93 -14.13 4.70 4.60
CA PHE A 93 -13.17 5.36 5.46
C PHE A 93 -11.83 4.64 5.40
N GLY A 94 -10.80 5.24 5.93
CA GLY A 94 -9.49 4.61 6.06
C GLY A 94 -8.45 5.49 6.73
N ASP A 95 -7.27 4.91 6.87
CA ASP A 95 -6.10 5.53 7.48
C ASP A 95 -4.87 5.31 6.61
N LEU A 96 -4.09 6.35 6.43
CA LEU A 96 -2.80 6.30 5.74
C LEU A 96 -1.68 6.65 6.71
N PHE A 97 -0.66 5.81 6.75
CA PHE A 97 0.51 5.96 7.61
C PHE A 97 1.80 6.00 6.81
N ILE A 98 2.74 6.86 7.19
CA ILE A 98 4.13 6.76 6.76
C ILE A 98 4.87 5.88 7.78
N ARG A 99 5.19 4.67 7.39
CA ARG A 99 5.88 3.69 8.26
C ARG A 99 7.40 3.80 8.20
N TYR A 100 7.91 4.30 7.09
CA TYR A 100 9.34 4.50 6.91
C TYR A 100 9.57 5.71 6.01
N SER A 101 10.56 6.52 6.37
CA SER A 101 10.99 7.68 5.60
C SER A 101 12.50 7.80 5.63
N ASN A 102 13.12 7.72 4.46
CA ASN A 102 14.55 8.00 4.26
C ASN A 102 14.66 9.14 3.26
N LEU A 103 15.23 10.26 3.73
CA LEU A 103 15.29 11.53 3.01
C LEU A 103 15.75 11.35 1.56
N ASN A 104 14.98 11.90 0.63
CA ASN A 104 15.23 11.92 -0.81
C ASN A 104 15.47 10.54 -1.45
N SER A 105 15.08 9.45 -0.79
CA SER A 105 15.37 8.09 -1.22
C SER A 105 14.14 7.19 -1.21
N THR A 106 13.53 6.96 -0.05
CA THR A 106 12.49 5.94 0.07
C THR A 106 11.42 6.35 1.07
N LEU A 107 10.17 6.08 0.70
CA LEU A 107 9.02 6.16 1.59
C LEU A 107 8.28 4.83 1.56
N LYS A 108 7.71 4.43 2.70
CA LYS A 108 6.81 3.29 2.80
C LYS A 108 5.54 3.71 3.50
N TYR A 109 4.42 3.50 2.83
CA TYR A 109 3.11 3.77 3.38
C TYR A 109 2.36 2.48 3.68
N GLN A 110 1.45 2.58 4.63
CA GLN A 110 0.41 1.58 4.85
C GLN A 110 -0.95 2.27 4.75
N LEU A 111 -1.79 1.76 3.88
CA LEU A 111 -3.16 2.23 3.69
C LEU A 111 -4.14 1.17 4.20
N PHE A 112 -4.93 1.54 5.19
CA PHE A 112 -6.06 0.75 5.66
C PHE A 112 -7.35 1.32 5.06
N GLU A 113 -8.16 0.48 4.46
CA GLU A 113 -9.47 0.87 3.92
C GLU A 113 -10.58 0.06 4.61
N GLY A 114 -11.54 0.77 5.19
CA GLY A 114 -12.66 0.17 5.88
C GLY A 114 -12.21 -0.74 7.03
N ASP A 115 -12.92 -1.84 7.21
CA ASP A 115 -12.65 -2.83 8.26
C ASP A 115 -11.61 -3.88 7.87
N LYS A 116 -10.87 -3.68 6.79
CA LYS A 116 -9.83 -4.61 6.34
C LYS A 116 -8.71 -4.69 7.37
N LYS A 117 -8.38 -5.90 7.79
CA LYS A 117 -7.31 -6.15 8.77
C LYS A 117 -5.90 -6.01 8.18
N SER A 118 -5.76 -6.24 6.88
CA SER A 118 -4.48 -6.19 6.17
C SER A 118 -4.37 -4.91 5.37
N PRO A 119 -3.34 -4.07 5.61
CA PRO A 119 -3.14 -2.85 4.87
C PRO A 119 -2.59 -3.12 3.46
N TYR A 120 -2.83 -2.19 2.55
CA TYR A 120 -2.05 -2.09 1.34
C TYR A 120 -0.67 -1.52 1.68
N GLN A 121 0.39 -2.17 1.18
CA GLN A 121 1.76 -1.69 1.31
C GLN A 121 2.11 -0.90 0.05
N ILE A 122 2.62 0.31 0.21
CA ILE A 122 3.02 1.18 -0.90
C ILE A 122 4.46 1.61 -0.65
N ASP A 123 5.37 1.11 -1.47
CA ASP A 123 6.77 1.49 -1.43
C ASP A 123 7.05 2.51 -2.52
N VAL A 124 7.63 3.66 -2.18
CA VAL A 124 8.00 4.71 -3.11
C VAL A 124 9.50 4.95 -3.05
N LYS A 125 10.15 4.85 -4.19
CA LYS A 125 11.59 5.09 -4.34
C LYS A 125 11.85 6.28 -5.25
N PHE A 126 12.80 7.10 -4.85
CA PHE A 126 13.19 8.31 -5.56
C PHE A 126 14.59 8.14 -6.11
N PHE A 127 14.75 8.37 -7.41
CA PHE A 127 16.02 8.30 -8.12
C PHE A 127 16.33 9.66 -8.74
N PRO A 128 17.25 10.45 -8.13
CA PRO A 128 17.65 11.73 -8.69
C PRO A 128 18.36 11.56 -10.03
N GLN A 129 17.97 12.38 -11.01
CA GLN A 129 18.55 12.39 -12.37
C GLN A 129 18.78 13.85 -12.80
N ASN A 130 19.92 14.45 -12.42
CA ASN A 130 20.16 15.87 -12.62
C ASN A 130 19.05 16.74 -11.99
N ASN A 131 18.33 17.55 -12.80
CA ASN A 131 17.20 18.38 -12.35
C ASN A 131 15.84 17.66 -12.41
N LYS A 132 15.85 16.34 -12.50
CA LYS A 132 14.66 15.50 -12.56
C LYS A 132 14.69 14.43 -11.49
N THR A 133 13.54 13.84 -11.22
CA THR A 133 13.41 12.71 -10.29
C THR A 133 12.57 11.62 -10.92
N LYS A 134 13.11 10.41 -11.00
CA LYS A 134 12.34 9.22 -11.30
C LYS A 134 11.74 8.70 -10.01
N VAL A 135 10.42 8.51 -9.98
CA VAL A 135 9.67 7.94 -8.87
C VAL A 135 9.14 6.57 -9.29
N VAL A 136 9.37 5.57 -8.46
CA VAL A 136 8.94 4.18 -8.70
C VAL A 136 8.12 3.67 -7.55
#